data_d76b7046aee8b891a51e51061142cd31
#
_entry.id   d76b7046aee8b891a51e51061142cd31
#
_cell.length_a   1.000
_cell.length_b   1.000
_cell.length_c   1.000
_cell.angle_alpha   90.00
_cell.angle_beta   90.00
_cell.angle_gamma   90.00
#
_symmetry.space_group_name_H-M   'P 1'
#
loop_
_entity.id
_entity.type
_entity.pdbx_description
1 polymer ?
#
loop_
_entity_poly.entity_id
_entity_poly.type
_entity_poly.pdbx_seq_one_letter_code
_entity_poly.pdbx_strand_id
1 'polypeptide(L)' 'MKLTIQRDFVLNGVYYFENDEIEPEKVGTIKDISRLNENGFIKPLSLKELIKLESEMKQPKKIDKEEEK' A
#
# COMPACT_ATOMS: atom_id res chain seq x y z
N MET A 1 -0.66 1.12 9.87
CA MET A 1 0.62 0.67 9.33
C MET A 1 1.09 1.60 8.23
N LYS A 2 2.36 1.94 8.23
CA LYS A 2 2.91 2.83 7.21
C LYS A 2 3.98 2.11 6.42
N LEU A 3 4.10 2.51 5.15
CA LEU A 3 5.14 1.99 4.28
C LEU A 3 6.32 2.96 4.27
N THR A 4 7.52 2.42 4.33
CA THR A 4 8.72 3.24 4.26
C THR A 4 9.28 3.14 2.84
N ILE A 5 9.47 4.29 2.21
CA ILE A 5 10.00 4.34 0.85
C ILE A 5 11.49 4.04 0.91
N GLN A 6 11.93 3.10 0.12
CA GLN A 6 13.33 2.69 0.08
C GLN A 6 14.07 3.30 -1.10
N ARG A 7 13.37 3.64 -2.16
CA ARG A 7 13.94 4.23 -3.36
C ARG A 7 12.96 5.24 -3.92
N ASP A 8 13.48 6.32 -4.50
CA ASP A 8 12.62 7.30 -5.15
C ASP A 8 11.86 6.67 -6.30
N PHE A 9 10.59 7.03 -6.43
CA PHE A 9 9.80 6.56 -7.56
C PHE A 9 8.59 7.46 -7.77
N VAL A 10 7.97 7.29 -8.92
CA VAL A 10 6.75 8.02 -9.28
C VAL A 10 5.65 6.99 -9.53
N LEU A 11 4.49 7.24 -8.96
CA LEU A 11 3.34 6.38 -9.17
C LEU A 11 2.10 7.25 -9.29
N ASN A 12 1.36 7.08 -10.39
CA ASN A 12 0.12 7.83 -10.65
C ASN A 12 0.33 9.34 -10.56
N GLY A 13 1.50 9.80 -11.02
CA GLY A 13 1.81 11.23 -11.04
C GLY A 13 2.28 11.79 -9.71
N VAL A 14 2.46 10.94 -8.72
CA VAL A 14 2.91 11.37 -7.40
C VAL A 14 4.34 10.90 -7.17
N TYR A 15 5.19 11.81 -6.70
CA TYR A 15 6.59 11.49 -6.39
C TYR A 15 6.70 10.98 -4.97
N TYR A 16 7.48 9.92 -4.81
CA TYR A 16 7.78 9.35 -3.49
C TYR A 16 9.30 9.33 -3.31
N PHE A 17 9.75 9.76 -2.15
CA PHE A 17 11.16 9.92 -1.89
C PHE A 17 11.66 8.94 -0.84
N GLU A 18 12.91 8.55 -0.99
CA GLU A 18 13.58 7.64 -0.07
C GLU A 18 13.44 8.13 1.38
N ASN A 19 13.18 7.20 2.28
CA ASN A 19 13.03 7.44 3.72
C ASN A 19 11.72 8.10 4.14
N ASP A 20 10.85 8.42 3.18
CA ASP A 20 9.52 8.91 3.52
C ASP A 20 8.64 7.77 3.98
N GLU A 21 7.69 8.09 4.85
CA GLU A 21 6.68 7.13 5.29
C GLU A 21 5.33 7.57 4.77
N ILE A 22 4.60 6.63 4.20
CA ILE A 22 3.30 6.92 3.63
C ILE A 22 2.30 5.86 4.04
N GLU A 23 1.04 6.24 4.00
CA GLU A 23 -0.03 5.29 4.27
C GLU A 23 -0.32 4.47 3.02
N PRO A 24 -0.54 3.16 3.17
CA PRO A 24 -0.74 2.29 2.01
C PRO A 24 -1.87 2.74 1.10
N GLU A 25 -2.96 3.22 1.67
CA GLU A 25 -4.12 3.64 0.88
C GLU A 25 -3.79 4.79 -0.06
N LYS A 26 -2.80 5.59 0.29
CA LYS A 26 -2.41 6.73 -0.55
C LYS A 26 -1.59 6.30 -1.74
N VAL A 27 -0.98 5.13 -1.67
CA VAL A 27 -0.18 4.61 -2.77
C VAL A 27 -1.07 4.10 -3.89
N GLY A 28 -2.11 3.37 -3.52
CA GLY A 28 -3.00 2.77 -4.51
C GLY A 28 -3.58 1.47 -4.00
N THR A 29 -3.67 0.49 -4.89
CA THR A 29 -4.25 -0.80 -4.54
C THR A 29 -3.20 -1.70 -3.92
N ILE A 30 -3.67 -2.83 -3.36
CA ILE A 30 -2.75 -3.82 -2.82
C ILE A 30 -1.83 -4.38 -3.90
N LYS A 31 -2.30 -4.43 -5.13
CA LYS A 31 -1.49 -4.86 -6.26
C LYS A 31 -0.29 -3.94 -6.46
N ASP A 32 -0.54 -2.64 -6.37
CA ASP A 32 0.54 -1.67 -6.52
C ASP A 32 1.57 -1.83 -5.41
N ILE A 33 1.10 -2.03 -4.19
CA ILE A 33 1.99 -2.21 -3.05
C ILE A 33 2.82 -3.47 -3.21
N SER A 34 2.20 -4.56 -3.64
CA SER A 34 2.92 -5.81 -3.90
C SER A 34 4.02 -5.61 -4.92
N ARG A 35 3.72 -4.88 -5.99
CA ARG A 35 4.69 -4.59 -7.03
C ARG A 35 5.87 -3.79 -6.49
N LEU A 36 5.56 -2.75 -5.73
CA LEU A 36 6.61 -1.93 -5.14
C LEU A 36 7.48 -2.75 -4.21
N ASN A 37 6.85 -3.64 -3.45
CA ASN A 37 7.58 -4.52 -2.56
C ASN A 37 8.50 -5.47 -3.33
N GLU A 38 8.00 -6.06 -4.41
CA GLU A 38 8.79 -6.99 -5.20
C GLU A 38 9.95 -6.30 -5.90
N ASN A 39 9.77 -5.05 -6.28
CA ASN A 39 10.79 -4.30 -7.01
C ASN A 39 11.73 -3.52 -6.10
N GLY A 40 11.52 -3.59 -4.80
CA GLY A 40 12.43 -2.95 -3.84
C GLY A 40 12.26 -1.46 -3.70
N PHE A 41 11.12 -0.92 -4.08
CA PHE A 41 10.86 0.51 -3.92
C PHE A 41 10.44 0.88 -2.50
N ILE A 42 9.95 -0.09 -1.76
CA ILE A 42 9.59 0.11 -0.36
C ILE A 42 10.32 -0.94 0.46
N LYS A 43 10.43 -0.71 1.76
CA LYS A 43 11.07 -1.69 2.63
C LYS A 43 10.32 -3.01 2.54
N PRO A 44 11.05 -4.12 2.52
CA PRO A 44 10.40 -5.43 2.37
C PRO A 44 9.35 -5.66 3.45
N LEU A 45 8.22 -6.19 3.02
CA LEU A 45 7.13 -6.55 3.92
C LEU A 45 7.12 -8.05 4.09
N SER A 46 6.88 -8.49 5.31
CA SER A 46 6.74 -9.92 5.57
C SER A 46 5.41 -10.40 4.99
N LEU A 47 5.28 -11.71 4.85
CA LEU A 47 4.04 -12.29 4.36
C LEU A 47 2.87 -11.90 5.26
N LYS A 48 3.08 -11.89 6.56
CA LYS A 48 2.04 -11.50 7.51
C LYS A 48 1.60 -10.06 7.28
N GLU A 49 2.55 -9.18 7.04
CA GLU A 49 2.24 -7.78 6.81
C GLU A 49 1.47 -7.59 5.51
N LEU A 50 1.85 -8.32 4.48
CA LEU A 50 1.14 -8.25 3.20
C LEU A 50 -0.29 -8.74 3.34
N ILE A 51 -0.49 -9.84 4.05
CA ILE A 51 -1.82 -10.38 4.29
C ILE A 51 -2.68 -9.40 5.07
N LYS A 52 -2.07 -8.79 6.10
CA LYS A 52 -2.79 -7.81 6.90
C LYS A 52 -3.19 -6.60 6.07
N LEU A 53 -2.27 -6.11 5.25
CA LEU A 53 -2.55 -4.98 4.37
C LEU A 53 -3.66 -5.31 3.39
N GLU A 54 -3.60 -6.49 2.81
CA GLU A 54 -4.61 -6.92 1.86
C GLU A 54 -5.98 -6.94 2.52
N SER A 55 -6.04 -7.46 3.73
CA SER A 55 -7.30 -7.52 4.48
C SER A 55 -7.84 -6.12 4.76
N GLU A 56 -6.96 -5.22 5.16
CA GLU A 56 -7.38 -3.85 5.50
C GLU A 56 -7.82 -3.06 4.27
N MET A 57 -7.13 -3.25 3.17
CA MET A 57 -7.40 -2.47 1.96
C MET A 57 -8.55 -3.01 1.14
N LYS A 58 -8.85 -4.29 1.29
CA LYS A 58 -9.95 -4.90 0.55
C LYS A 58 -11.30 -4.64 1.18
N GLN A 59 -11.32 -4.28 2.44
CA GLN A 59 -12.60 -4.07 3.10
C GLN A 59 -13.25 -2.82 2.57
N PRO A 60 -14.47 -2.97 2.01
CA PRO A 60 -15.19 -1.77 1.61
C PRO A 60 -15.58 -1.04 2.87
N LYS A 61 -15.62 0.08 2.79
CA LYS A 61 -15.94 0.87 3.97
C LYS A 61 -17.40 0.82 4.31
N LYS A 62 -17.41 -0.52 3.82
CA LYS A 62 -18.23 -0.90 3.92
C LYS A 62 -19.01 -0.91 3.97
N ILE A 63 -18.79 -1.08 3.73
CA ILE A 63 -19.37 -1.19 3.62
C ILE A 63 -20.12 -1.13 3.44
N ASP A 64 -19.79 -1.03 3.54
CA ASP A 64 -20.37 -0.95 3.43
C ASP A 64 -21.07 -1.12 3.04
N LYS A 65 -21.28 -1.09 3.10
CA LYS A 65 -21.80 -1.22 2.94
C LYS A 65 -22.48 -1.44 2.59
N GLU A 66 -22.39 -1.46 2.75
CA GLU A 66 -22.93 -1.51 2.63
C GLU A 66 -23.49 -1.64 2.23
N GLU A 67 -23.61 -1.67 2.30
CA GLU A 67 -24.10 -1.70 2.11
C GLU A 67 -24.71 -1.88 1.69
N GLU A 68 -24.89 -1.86 1.72
CA GLU A 68 -25.36 -1.96 1.50
C GLU A 68 -25.93 -2.21 1.16
N LYS A 69 -26.24 -2.23 1.13
CA LYS A 69 -26.58 -2.37 0.95
C LYS A 69 -27.01 -2.42 0.90
#